data_ddb235270f4cccfa8283becc40e94d16
#
_entry.id   ddb235270f4cccfa8283becc40e94d16
#
_cell.length_a   1.000
_cell.length_b   1.000
_cell.length_c   1.000
_cell.angle_alpha   90.00
_cell.angle_beta   90.00
_cell.angle_gamma   90.00
#
_symmetry.space_group_name_H-M   'P 1'
#
loop_
_entity.id
_entity.type
_entity.pdbx_description
1 polymer ?
#
loop_
_entity_poly.entity_id
_entity_poly.type
_entity_poly.pdbx_seq_one_letter_code
_entity_poly.pdbx_strand_id
1 'polypeptide(L)'
;MLKRNRRLRQSPSIRALVSENQLSINDLMLPLFVCEGTQVKESIDAMPGCFRMSLDLLKEEVKTIWSLGIKAVLIFVKVGDNLKDNRGTEAINPEGLMQRAVMEIKSTVPEMVVMTDVALDPYSSFGHDGIVENNKILNDPTIEILAKMALSHAHAGADFVAPSDMMDGRVLSIRTTLEEAGLHNIGIMSYGVKYASSLYGPFREAL
;
A
#
# COMPACT_ATOMS: atom_id res chain seq x y z
N MET A 1 15.87 44.47 26.59
CA MET A 1 15.42 43.77 25.35
C MET A 1 13.94 43.45 25.47
N LEU A 2 13.11 44.06 24.62
CA LEU A 2 11.62 43.86 24.68
C LEU A 2 11.19 42.61 23.91
N LYS A 3 11.87 42.28 22.80
CA LYS A 3 11.56 41.11 21.97
C LYS A 3 12.36 39.88 22.42
N ARG A 4 11.67 38.85 22.90
CA ARG A 4 12.26 37.56 23.33
C ARG A 4 11.43 36.40 22.77
N ASN A 5 11.78 35.91 21.60
CA ASN A 5 11.04 34.86 20.90
C ASN A 5 11.05 33.48 21.63
N ARG A 6 12.00 33.29 22.58
CA ARG A 6 12.07 32.06 23.38
C ARG A 6 11.09 31.96 24.54
N ARG A 7 10.29 33.02 24.80
CA ARG A 7 9.28 33.00 25.89
C ARG A 7 8.32 31.82 25.74
N LEU A 8 7.90 31.50 24.52
CA LEU A 8 6.98 30.39 24.23
C LEU A 8 7.64 29.00 24.29
N ARG A 9 8.92 28.92 24.66
CA ARG A 9 9.68 27.66 24.77
C ARG A 9 10.12 27.32 26.19
N GLN A 10 9.69 28.09 27.21
CA GLN A 10 10.20 28.01 28.57
C GLN A 10 9.84 26.73 29.30
N SER A 11 8.66 26.19 29.07
CA SER A 11 8.19 24.96 29.72
C SER A 11 7.48 24.02 28.77
N PRO A 12 7.36 22.72 29.09
CA PRO A 12 6.56 21.78 28.32
C PRO A 12 5.12 22.24 28.12
N SER A 13 4.49 22.80 29.17
CA SER A 13 3.12 23.28 29.11
C SER A 13 2.95 24.44 28.12
N ILE A 14 3.87 25.42 28.14
CA ILE A 14 3.81 26.54 27.19
C ILE A 14 4.04 26.02 25.76
N ARG A 15 4.98 25.08 25.57
CA ARG A 15 5.19 24.48 24.23
C ARG A 15 3.96 23.74 23.75
N ALA A 16 3.28 23.00 24.62
CA ALA A 16 2.04 22.30 24.27
C ALA A 16 0.92 23.26 23.87
N LEU A 17 0.79 24.40 24.58
CA LEU A 17 -0.24 25.43 24.29
C LEU A 17 -0.05 26.07 22.89
N VAL A 18 1.18 26.17 22.42
CA VAL A 18 1.51 26.82 21.13
C VAL A 18 1.89 25.81 20.04
N SER A 19 1.67 24.52 20.27
CA SER A 19 1.94 23.49 19.27
C SER A 19 0.94 23.59 18.13
N GLU A 20 1.44 23.79 16.91
CA GLU A 20 0.62 23.86 15.70
C GLU A 20 0.32 22.47 15.11
N ASN A 21 1.19 21.49 15.38
CA ASN A 21 1.05 20.12 14.88
C ASN A 21 0.88 19.14 16.05
N GLN A 22 -0.05 18.23 15.88
CA GLN A 22 -0.27 17.10 16.80
C GLN A 22 -0.24 15.81 15.99
N LEU A 23 0.37 14.77 16.54
CA LEU A 23 0.32 13.43 16.00
C LEU A 23 -0.63 12.60 16.85
N SER A 24 -1.66 12.05 16.22
CA SER A 24 -2.60 11.12 16.81
C SER A 24 -2.49 9.73 16.18
N ILE A 25 -3.06 8.73 16.81
CA ILE A 25 -3.12 7.38 16.23
C ILE A 25 -3.91 7.34 14.91
N ASN A 26 -4.83 8.30 14.70
CA ASN A 26 -5.62 8.41 13.48
C ASN A 26 -4.82 8.93 12.28
N ASP A 27 -3.61 9.46 12.52
CA ASP A 27 -2.68 9.88 11.47
C ASP A 27 -1.81 8.72 10.96
N LEU A 28 -1.94 7.53 11.57
CA LEU A 28 -1.12 6.37 11.28
C LEU A 28 -1.83 5.38 10.37
N MET A 29 -1.08 4.88 9.40
CA MET A 29 -1.43 3.75 8.56
C MET A 29 -0.28 2.74 8.60
N LEU A 30 -0.57 1.47 8.89
CA LEU A 30 0.47 0.44 9.01
C LEU A 30 0.65 -0.31 7.70
N PRO A 31 1.87 -0.34 7.12
CA PRO A 31 2.17 -1.21 5.99
C PRO A 31 2.26 -2.67 6.45
N LEU A 32 1.63 -3.57 5.69
CA LEU A 32 1.66 -5.02 5.92
C LEU A 32 2.17 -5.74 4.66
N PHE A 33 3.05 -6.69 4.86
CA PHE A 33 3.63 -7.49 3.79
C PHE A 33 3.09 -8.92 3.88
N VAL A 34 2.47 -9.38 2.80
CA VAL A 34 1.78 -10.67 2.74
C VAL A 34 2.47 -11.59 1.75
N CYS A 35 2.62 -12.85 2.11
CA CYS A 35 3.17 -13.90 1.25
C CYS A 35 2.29 -15.16 1.28
N GLU A 36 2.52 -16.05 0.35
CA GLU A 36 1.87 -17.37 0.32
C GLU A 36 2.39 -18.28 1.44
N GLY A 37 1.60 -19.29 1.76
CA GLY A 37 1.94 -20.33 2.73
C GLY A 37 0.97 -20.44 3.89
N THR A 38 1.36 -21.21 4.89
CA THR A 38 0.61 -21.42 6.14
C THR A 38 1.61 -21.35 7.29
N GLN A 39 1.31 -20.55 8.30
CA GLN A 39 2.18 -20.29 9.47
C GLN A 39 3.56 -19.72 9.07
N VAL A 40 3.60 -18.98 7.97
CA VAL A 40 4.82 -18.32 7.49
C VAL A 40 4.93 -16.94 8.10
N LYS A 41 6.07 -16.66 8.73
CA LYS A 41 6.48 -15.32 9.19
C LYS A 41 7.96 -15.14 8.89
N GLU A 42 8.27 -14.47 7.78
CA GLU A 42 9.63 -14.23 7.30
C GLU A 42 10.10 -12.83 7.66
N SER A 43 11.28 -12.72 8.24
CA SER A 43 11.92 -11.41 8.46
C SER A 43 12.27 -10.75 7.12
N ILE A 44 12.12 -9.43 7.05
CA ILE A 44 12.63 -8.62 5.95
C ILE A 44 13.94 -8.01 6.44
N ASP A 45 15.07 -8.58 6.01
CA ASP A 45 16.39 -8.26 6.59
C ASP A 45 16.74 -6.77 6.48
N ALA A 46 16.39 -6.13 5.36
CA ALA A 46 16.61 -4.71 5.16
C ALA A 46 15.65 -3.80 5.94
N MET A 47 14.61 -4.37 6.58
CA MET A 47 13.60 -3.63 7.36
C MET A 47 13.44 -4.27 8.75
N PRO A 48 14.35 -4.01 9.69
CA PRO A 48 14.32 -4.65 11.01
C PRO A 48 12.97 -4.47 11.74
N GLY A 49 12.40 -5.58 12.21
CA GLY A 49 11.09 -5.61 12.85
C GLY A 49 9.90 -5.72 11.91
N CYS A 50 10.11 -5.69 10.57
CA CYS A 50 9.08 -5.96 9.59
C CYS A 50 9.14 -7.43 9.12
N PHE A 51 7.96 -7.98 8.86
CA PHE A 51 7.82 -9.39 8.46
C PHE A 51 6.86 -9.52 7.28
N ARG A 52 7.15 -10.44 6.38
CA ARG A 52 6.14 -10.99 5.47
C ARG A 52 5.40 -12.10 6.18
N MET A 53 4.09 -12.15 6.06
CA MET A 53 3.27 -13.15 6.76
C MET A 53 2.23 -13.77 5.84
N SER A 54 1.90 -15.02 6.11
CA SER A 54 0.82 -15.73 5.45
C SER A 54 -0.55 -15.25 5.93
N LEU A 55 -1.60 -15.53 5.15
CA LEU A 55 -2.97 -15.04 5.42
C LEU A 55 -3.52 -15.46 6.78
N ASP A 56 -3.18 -16.65 7.26
CA ASP A 56 -3.61 -17.15 8.56
C ASP A 56 -3.00 -16.35 9.74
N LEU A 57 -1.75 -15.91 9.61
CA LEU A 57 -1.11 -15.03 10.58
C LEU A 57 -1.57 -13.58 10.45
N LEU A 58 -1.89 -13.14 9.23
CA LEU A 58 -2.44 -11.82 8.97
C LEU A 58 -3.71 -11.55 9.78
N LYS A 59 -4.58 -12.54 9.96
CA LYS A 59 -5.79 -12.44 10.80
C LYS A 59 -5.48 -11.97 12.22
N GLU A 60 -4.53 -12.60 12.86
CA GLU A 60 -4.20 -12.31 14.26
C GLU A 60 -3.48 -10.94 14.37
N GLU A 61 -2.63 -10.64 13.40
CA GLU A 61 -1.95 -9.36 13.33
C GLU A 61 -2.95 -8.20 13.18
N VAL A 62 -3.94 -8.31 12.29
CA VAL A 62 -4.96 -7.27 12.06
C VAL A 62 -5.81 -7.01 13.31
N LYS A 63 -6.18 -8.05 14.08
CA LYS A 63 -6.86 -7.89 15.37
C LYS A 63 -6.00 -7.11 16.37
N THR A 64 -4.70 -7.44 16.40
CA THR A 64 -3.74 -6.76 17.26
C THR A 64 -3.62 -5.28 16.89
N ILE A 65 -3.45 -4.98 15.60
CA ILE A 65 -3.37 -3.61 15.06
C ILE A 65 -4.61 -2.81 15.44
N TRP A 66 -5.80 -3.40 15.24
CA TRP A 66 -7.06 -2.76 15.60
C TRP A 66 -7.17 -2.47 17.10
N SER A 67 -6.73 -3.42 17.94
CA SER A 67 -6.74 -3.25 19.40
C SER A 67 -5.80 -2.13 19.89
N LEU A 68 -4.72 -1.85 19.15
CA LEU A 68 -3.82 -0.73 19.37
C LEU A 68 -4.42 0.62 18.95
N GLY A 69 -5.58 0.62 18.28
CA GLY A 69 -6.27 1.81 17.83
C GLY A 69 -5.95 2.26 16.40
N ILE A 70 -5.03 1.59 15.69
CA ILE A 70 -4.71 1.88 14.28
C ILE A 70 -5.88 1.43 13.42
N LYS A 71 -6.39 2.34 12.57
CA LYS A 71 -7.62 2.14 11.79
C LYS A 71 -7.39 1.85 10.32
N ALA A 72 -6.17 2.04 9.84
CA ALA A 72 -5.84 1.87 8.43
C ALA A 72 -4.59 1.00 8.23
N VAL A 73 -4.63 0.14 7.22
CA VAL A 73 -3.49 -0.67 6.78
C VAL A 73 -3.27 -0.48 5.28
N LEU A 74 -2.01 -0.58 4.86
CA LEU A 74 -1.60 -0.58 3.45
C LEU A 74 -0.95 -1.94 3.14
N ILE A 75 -1.51 -2.66 2.17
CA ILE A 75 -1.12 -4.02 1.86
C ILE A 75 -0.15 -4.06 0.69
N PHE A 76 0.94 -4.78 0.90
CA PHE A 76 1.92 -5.18 -0.11
C PHE A 76 1.98 -6.71 -0.17
N VAL A 77 2.21 -7.28 -1.35
CA VAL A 77 2.25 -8.73 -1.52
C VAL A 77 3.55 -9.17 -2.19
N LYS A 78 4.04 -10.32 -1.79
CA LYS A 78 5.12 -11.04 -2.48
C LYS A 78 4.54 -12.31 -3.10
N VAL A 79 4.44 -12.31 -4.43
CA VAL A 79 4.00 -13.50 -5.16
C VAL A 79 5.17 -14.39 -5.56
N GLY A 80 4.91 -15.68 -5.80
CA GLY A 80 5.93 -16.61 -6.28
C GLY A 80 6.41 -16.26 -7.69
N ASP A 81 7.68 -16.50 -7.98
CA ASP A 81 8.29 -16.17 -9.28
C ASP A 81 7.61 -16.88 -10.46
N ASN A 82 7.00 -18.05 -10.22
CA ASN A 82 6.22 -18.78 -11.20
C ASN A 82 4.92 -18.11 -11.65
N LEU A 83 4.47 -17.08 -10.92
CA LEU A 83 3.27 -16.28 -11.22
C LEU A 83 3.61 -14.94 -11.86
N LYS A 84 4.90 -14.61 -11.97
CA LYS A 84 5.36 -13.35 -12.55
C LYS A 84 5.50 -13.44 -14.06
N ASP A 85 4.95 -12.49 -14.77
CA ASP A 85 5.12 -12.29 -16.19
C ASP A 85 5.33 -10.80 -16.53
N ASN A 86 5.63 -10.49 -17.82
CA ASN A 86 5.85 -9.09 -18.22
C ASN A 86 4.58 -8.23 -18.16
N ARG A 87 3.40 -8.83 -18.16
CA ARG A 87 2.13 -8.11 -18.13
C ARG A 87 1.55 -8.00 -16.72
N GLY A 88 2.16 -8.68 -15.75
CA GLY A 88 1.62 -8.73 -14.39
C GLY A 88 0.23 -9.37 -14.34
N THR A 89 0.03 -10.47 -15.09
CA THR A 89 -1.30 -11.09 -15.23
C THR A 89 -1.90 -11.49 -13.87
N GLU A 90 -1.07 -11.91 -12.93
CA GLU A 90 -1.51 -12.27 -11.58
C GLU A 90 -2.08 -11.06 -10.80
N ALA A 91 -1.70 -9.83 -11.12
CA ALA A 91 -2.20 -8.63 -10.44
C ALA A 91 -3.72 -8.43 -10.57
N ILE A 92 -4.33 -8.96 -11.65
CA ILE A 92 -5.77 -8.86 -11.91
C ILE A 92 -6.53 -10.16 -11.58
N ASN A 93 -5.86 -11.16 -11.04
CA ASN A 93 -6.47 -12.43 -10.66
C ASN A 93 -7.42 -12.21 -9.47
N PRO A 94 -8.75 -12.48 -9.60
CA PRO A 94 -9.70 -12.29 -8.51
C PRO A 94 -9.44 -13.20 -7.30
N GLU A 95 -8.73 -14.30 -7.49
CA GLU A 95 -8.29 -15.24 -6.45
C GLU A 95 -6.80 -15.01 -6.07
N GLY A 96 -6.20 -13.92 -6.51
CA GLY A 96 -4.83 -13.53 -6.24
C GLY A 96 -4.55 -13.26 -4.76
N LEU A 97 -3.29 -13.25 -4.38
CA LEU A 97 -2.88 -13.06 -2.99
C LEU A 97 -3.36 -11.73 -2.41
N MET A 98 -3.30 -10.64 -3.18
CA MET A 98 -3.77 -9.31 -2.74
C MET A 98 -5.28 -9.33 -2.47
N GLN A 99 -6.07 -9.88 -3.40
CA GLN A 99 -7.53 -9.96 -3.28
C GLN A 99 -7.94 -10.80 -2.08
N ARG A 100 -7.30 -11.95 -1.88
CA ARG A 100 -7.52 -12.81 -0.70
C ARG A 100 -7.12 -12.11 0.60
N ALA A 101 -6.03 -11.35 0.62
CA ALA A 101 -5.61 -10.59 1.79
C ALA A 101 -6.64 -9.51 2.17
N VAL A 102 -7.17 -8.78 1.18
CA VAL A 102 -8.23 -7.79 1.40
C VAL A 102 -9.48 -8.45 1.99
N MET A 103 -9.98 -9.52 1.36
CA MET A 103 -11.15 -10.27 1.85
C MET A 103 -10.93 -10.79 3.26
N GLU A 104 -9.75 -11.31 3.56
CA GLU A 104 -9.39 -11.84 4.88
C GLU A 104 -9.42 -10.75 5.97
N ILE A 105 -8.84 -9.57 5.68
CA ILE A 105 -8.87 -8.43 6.61
C ILE A 105 -10.29 -7.96 6.85
N LYS A 106 -11.06 -7.75 5.77
CA LYS A 106 -12.45 -7.28 5.87
C LYS A 106 -13.37 -8.27 6.57
N SER A 107 -13.13 -9.58 6.44
CA SER A 107 -13.88 -10.59 7.20
C SER A 107 -13.50 -10.61 8.67
N THR A 108 -12.25 -10.28 9.01
CA THR A 108 -11.72 -10.32 10.38
C THR A 108 -12.04 -9.05 11.17
N VAL A 109 -11.86 -7.88 10.57
CA VAL A 109 -12.15 -6.55 11.13
C VAL A 109 -12.84 -5.71 10.06
N PRO A 110 -14.18 -5.77 9.93
CA PRO A 110 -14.92 -5.09 8.86
C PRO A 110 -14.70 -3.58 8.79
N GLU A 111 -14.47 -2.93 9.92
CA GLU A 111 -14.23 -1.48 10.01
C GLU A 111 -12.79 -1.06 9.67
N MET A 112 -11.85 -1.99 9.53
CA MET A 112 -10.48 -1.67 9.11
C MET A 112 -10.50 -1.02 7.74
N VAL A 113 -9.91 0.17 7.61
CA VAL A 113 -9.66 0.80 6.31
C VAL A 113 -8.51 0.06 5.63
N VAL A 114 -8.80 -0.58 4.50
CA VAL A 114 -7.83 -1.35 3.73
C VAL A 114 -7.43 -0.56 2.49
N MET A 115 -6.15 -0.23 2.41
CA MET A 115 -5.53 0.32 1.21
C MET A 115 -4.68 -0.76 0.54
N THR A 116 -4.63 -0.75 -0.77
CA THR A 116 -3.84 -1.71 -1.55
C THR A 116 -2.84 -0.98 -2.43
N ASP A 117 -1.61 -1.45 -2.45
CA ASP A 117 -0.63 -0.99 -3.42
C ASP A 117 -1.07 -1.35 -4.85
N VAL A 118 -0.86 -0.43 -5.80
CA VAL A 118 -1.17 -0.64 -7.21
C VAL A 118 0.08 -0.31 -8.03
N ALA A 119 0.86 -1.34 -8.30
CA ALA A 119 2.07 -1.32 -9.13
C ALA A 119 2.36 -2.74 -9.65
N LEU A 120 3.06 -2.87 -10.76
CA LEU A 120 3.31 -4.18 -11.37
C LEU A 120 4.59 -4.87 -10.88
N ASP A 121 5.48 -4.19 -10.16
CA ASP A 121 6.77 -4.74 -9.72
C ASP A 121 6.65 -6.08 -8.95
N PRO A 122 5.66 -6.31 -8.06
CA PRO A 122 5.51 -7.61 -7.39
C PRO A 122 5.15 -8.76 -8.35
N TYR A 123 4.56 -8.43 -9.50
CA TYR A 123 4.00 -9.37 -10.47
C TYR A 123 4.80 -9.44 -11.78
N SER A 124 5.79 -8.56 -11.94
CA SER A 124 6.57 -8.44 -13.16
C SER A 124 7.78 -9.36 -13.17
N SER A 125 7.98 -10.12 -14.25
CA SER A 125 9.21 -10.88 -14.47
C SER A 125 10.46 -10.00 -14.67
N PHE A 126 10.27 -8.70 -14.95
CA PHE A 126 11.33 -7.70 -15.02
C PHE A 126 11.57 -6.94 -13.70
N GLY A 127 10.73 -7.17 -12.67
CA GLY A 127 10.81 -6.47 -11.40
C GLY A 127 10.65 -4.95 -11.55
N HIS A 128 9.82 -4.52 -12.52
CA HIS A 128 9.56 -3.11 -12.82
C HIS A 128 8.07 -2.78 -12.69
N ASP A 129 7.75 -1.53 -12.35
CA ASP A 129 6.39 -1.03 -12.18
C ASP A 129 5.53 -1.04 -13.46
N GLY A 130 6.11 -1.33 -14.61
CA GLY A 130 5.41 -1.30 -15.89
C GLY A 130 5.85 -2.39 -16.88
N ILE A 131 5.05 -2.55 -17.92
CA ILE A 131 5.31 -3.49 -19.03
C ILE A 131 6.56 -3.03 -19.79
N VAL A 132 7.50 -3.95 -20.00
CA VAL A 132 8.77 -3.67 -20.67
C VAL A 132 8.78 -4.32 -22.06
N GLU A 133 9.06 -3.52 -23.10
CA GLU A 133 9.27 -4.00 -24.47
C GLU A 133 10.42 -3.25 -25.09
N ASN A 134 11.35 -3.99 -25.74
CA ASN A 134 12.54 -3.43 -26.36
C ASN A 134 13.35 -2.50 -25.43
N ASN A 135 13.51 -2.89 -24.16
CA ASN A 135 14.15 -2.11 -23.09
C ASN A 135 13.49 -0.74 -22.81
N LYS A 136 12.21 -0.59 -23.14
CA LYS A 136 11.41 0.59 -22.82
C LYS A 136 10.19 0.20 -22.01
N ILE A 137 9.82 1.04 -21.08
CA ILE A 137 8.57 0.92 -20.32
C ILE A 137 7.46 1.49 -21.20
N LEU A 138 6.40 0.71 -21.38
CA LEU A 138 5.23 1.12 -22.12
C LEU A 138 4.19 1.74 -21.20
N ASN A 139 4.00 3.04 -21.27
CA ASN A 139 3.08 3.78 -20.42
C ASN A 139 1.63 3.31 -20.60
N ASP A 140 1.08 3.46 -21.81
CA ASP A 140 -0.36 3.29 -22.05
C ASP A 140 -0.86 1.86 -21.81
N PRO A 141 -0.18 0.79 -22.26
CA PRO A 141 -0.57 -0.57 -21.90
C PRO A 141 -0.48 -0.84 -20.39
N THR A 142 0.46 -0.19 -19.70
CA THR A 142 0.63 -0.34 -18.26
C THR A 142 -0.55 0.27 -17.50
N ILE A 143 -0.97 1.49 -17.81
CA ILE A 143 -2.08 2.14 -17.10
C ILE A 143 -3.41 1.41 -17.27
N GLU A 144 -3.61 0.71 -18.40
CA GLU A 144 -4.78 -0.16 -18.60
C GLU A 144 -4.80 -1.34 -17.62
N ILE A 145 -3.62 -1.97 -17.38
CA ILE A 145 -3.50 -3.06 -16.41
C ILE A 145 -3.65 -2.54 -14.98
N LEU A 146 -3.02 -1.41 -14.65
CA LEU A 146 -3.15 -0.79 -13.32
C LEU A 146 -4.61 -0.43 -13.00
N ALA A 147 -5.39 0.04 -13.98
CA ALA A 147 -6.81 0.32 -13.79
C ALA A 147 -7.62 -0.96 -13.51
N LYS A 148 -7.34 -2.06 -14.24
CA LYS A 148 -7.96 -3.38 -14.00
C LYS A 148 -7.55 -3.95 -12.64
N MET A 149 -6.29 -3.80 -12.24
CA MET A 149 -5.78 -4.20 -10.94
C MET A 149 -6.51 -3.45 -9.81
N ALA A 150 -6.61 -2.12 -9.91
CA ALA A 150 -7.35 -1.30 -8.95
C ALA A 150 -8.83 -1.72 -8.85
N LEU A 151 -9.47 -2.01 -9.98
CA LEU A 151 -10.84 -2.52 -10.03
C LEU A 151 -10.97 -3.88 -9.32
N SER A 152 -10.03 -4.80 -9.56
CA SER A 152 -10.01 -6.11 -8.90
C SER A 152 -9.85 -5.98 -7.38
N HIS A 153 -8.98 -5.09 -6.90
CA HIS A 153 -8.81 -4.81 -5.47
C HIS A 153 -10.08 -4.21 -4.84
N ALA A 154 -10.73 -3.29 -5.55
CA ALA A 154 -11.98 -2.68 -5.11
C ALA A 154 -13.11 -3.72 -5.00
N HIS A 155 -13.22 -4.65 -5.96
CA HIS A 155 -14.18 -5.77 -5.88
C HIS A 155 -13.89 -6.74 -4.73
N ALA A 156 -12.63 -6.89 -4.34
CA ALA A 156 -12.25 -7.67 -3.17
C ALA A 156 -12.60 -6.98 -1.83
N GLY A 157 -12.96 -5.69 -1.86
CA GLY A 157 -13.39 -4.93 -0.69
C GLY A 157 -12.38 -3.89 -0.18
N ALA A 158 -11.37 -3.53 -0.97
CA ALA A 158 -10.47 -2.42 -0.62
C ALA A 158 -11.25 -1.09 -0.53
N ASP A 159 -10.93 -0.26 0.47
CA ASP A 159 -11.51 1.07 0.64
C ASP A 159 -10.75 2.12 -0.18
N PHE A 160 -9.45 1.91 -0.37
CA PHE A 160 -8.57 2.76 -1.17
C PHE A 160 -7.65 1.93 -2.05
N VAL A 161 -7.32 2.47 -3.22
CA VAL A 161 -6.23 2.00 -4.07
C VAL A 161 -5.11 3.03 -4.09
N ALA A 162 -3.86 2.58 -3.95
CA ALA A 162 -2.70 3.45 -3.75
C ALA A 162 -1.68 3.26 -4.88
N PRO A 163 -1.88 3.90 -6.05
CA PRO A 163 -0.95 3.76 -7.18
C PRO A 163 0.42 4.33 -6.82
N SER A 164 1.40 3.44 -6.71
CA SER A 164 2.79 3.71 -6.35
C SER A 164 3.74 3.67 -7.54
N ASP A 165 3.23 3.29 -8.70
CA ASP A 165 3.93 3.32 -9.98
C ASP A 165 4.22 4.76 -10.45
N MET A 166 4.92 4.88 -11.59
CA MET A 166 5.33 6.17 -12.15
C MET A 166 4.72 6.46 -13.53
N MET A 167 3.58 5.81 -13.89
CA MET A 167 2.98 5.97 -15.22
C MET A 167 2.16 7.26 -15.31
N ASP A 168 2.28 7.95 -16.44
CA ASP A 168 1.50 9.15 -16.74
C ASP A 168 0.02 8.82 -16.98
N GLY A 169 -0.87 9.58 -16.37
CA GLY A 169 -2.32 9.44 -16.57
C GLY A 169 -2.99 8.31 -15.77
N ARG A 170 -2.24 7.52 -14.98
CA ARG A 170 -2.76 6.37 -14.23
C ARG A 170 -3.92 6.69 -13.28
N VAL A 171 -3.85 7.82 -12.59
CA VAL A 171 -4.89 8.22 -11.63
C VAL A 171 -6.23 8.46 -12.33
N LEU A 172 -6.20 9.13 -13.50
CA LEU A 172 -7.39 9.34 -14.31
C LEU A 172 -7.95 8.02 -14.83
N SER A 173 -7.10 7.13 -15.35
CA SER A 173 -7.50 5.80 -15.84
C SER A 173 -8.17 4.98 -14.75
N ILE A 174 -7.54 4.90 -13.56
CA ILE A 174 -8.10 4.20 -12.40
C ILE A 174 -9.44 4.82 -11.98
N ARG A 175 -9.53 6.16 -11.86
CA ARG A 175 -10.78 6.82 -11.46
C ARG A 175 -11.90 6.54 -12.45
N THR A 176 -11.64 6.68 -13.74
CA THR A 176 -12.63 6.40 -14.79
C THR A 176 -13.14 4.97 -14.70
N THR A 177 -12.25 3.99 -14.60
CA THR A 177 -12.61 2.57 -14.49
C THR A 177 -13.47 2.28 -13.25
N LEU A 178 -13.15 2.87 -12.10
CA LEU A 178 -13.93 2.71 -10.87
C LEU A 178 -15.32 3.37 -10.99
N GLU A 179 -15.42 4.56 -11.62
CA GLU A 179 -16.71 5.24 -11.88
C GLU A 179 -17.60 4.42 -12.80
N GLU A 180 -17.07 3.91 -13.92
CA GLU A 180 -17.80 3.08 -14.88
C GLU A 180 -18.32 1.79 -14.26
N ALA A 181 -17.60 1.24 -13.26
CA ALA A 181 -18.03 0.08 -12.49
C ALA A 181 -19.00 0.41 -11.33
N GLY A 182 -19.38 1.68 -11.13
CA GLY A 182 -20.26 2.10 -10.04
C GLY A 182 -19.60 2.13 -8.66
N LEU A 183 -18.27 2.03 -8.61
CA LEU A 183 -17.48 2.00 -7.37
C LEU A 183 -17.05 3.42 -6.95
N HIS A 184 -18.02 4.34 -6.85
CA HIS A 184 -17.80 5.78 -6.63
C HIS A 184 -17.14 6.10 -5.29
N ASN A 185 -17.31 5.23 -4.28
CA ASN A 185 -16.82 5.46 -2.92
C ASN A 185 -15.37 4.98 -2.69
N ILE A 186 -14.77 4.28 -3.66
CA ILE A 186 -13.38 3.83 -3.54
C ILE A 186 -12.45 5.03 -3.68
N GLY A 187 -11.63 5.27 -2.65
CA GLY A 187 -10.64 6.34 -2.66
C GLY A 187 -9.41 6.00 -3.49
N ILE A 188 -8.68 7.04 -3.92
CA ILE A 188 -7.36 6.88 -4.55
C ILE A 188 -6.35 7.67 -3.73
N MET A 189 -5.34 6.99 -3.18
CA MET A 189 -4.21 7.60 -2.49
C MET A 189 -2.96 7.47 -3.35
N SER A 190 -2.77 8.37 -4.29
CA SER A 190 -1.64 8.35 -5.20
C SER A 190 -0.34 8.80 -4.52
N TYR A 191 0.77 8.15 -4.85
CA TYR A 191 2.11 8.63 -4.51
C TYR A 191 2.45 9.81 -5.41
N GLY A 192 2.10 11.02 -4.97
CA GLY A 192 2.33 12.27 -5.71
C GLY A 192 3.81 12.65 -5.80
N VAL A 193 4.63 12.19 -4.84
CA VAL A 193 6.08 12.40 -4.78
C VAL A 193 6.75 11.13 -4.29
N LYS A 194 7.51 10.47 -5.15
CA LYS A 194 8.25 9.23 -4.86
C LYS A 194 9.72 9.43 -5.18
N TYR A 195 10.55 9.62 -4.16
CA TYR A 195 11.99 9.83 -4.32
C TYR A 195 12.78 8.51 -4.28
N ALA A 196 13.82 8.40 -5.09
CA ALA A 196 14.86 7.38 -4.95
C ALA A 196 15.76 7.71 -3.75
N SER A 197 15.20 7.58 -2.54
CA SER A 197 15.91 7.84 -1.28
C SER A 197 16.70 6.63 -0.81
N SER A 198 17.47 6.78 0.27
CA SER A 198 18.16 5.67 0.92
C SER A 198 17.24 4.59 1.48
N LEU A 199 15.96 4.89 1.67
CA LEU A 199 14.93 3.93 2.14
C LEU A 199 14.32 3.09 1.00
N TYR A 200 14.56 3.46 -0.27
CA TYR A 200 13.98 2.76 -1.42
C TYR A 200 14.59 1.36 -1.62
N GLY A 201 15.90 1.24 -1.43
CA GLY A 201 16.60 -0.06 -1.53
C GLY A 201 16.06 -1.10 -0.55
N PRO A 202 15.97 -0.79 0.77
CA PRO A 202 15.39 -1.67 1.77
C PRO A 202 13.97 -2.15 1.44
N PHE A 203 13.14 -1.29 0.87
CA PHE A 203 11.76 -1.65 0.51
C PHE A 203 11.69 -2.71 -0.61
N ARG A 204 12.64 -2.70 -1.57
CA ARG A 204 12.69 -3.70 -2.66
C ARG A 204 12.84 -5.14 -2.17
N GLU A 205 13.45 -5.36 -1.03
CA GLU A 205 13.59 -6.71 -0.45
C GLU A 205 12.27 -7.23 0.15
N ALA A 206 11.28 -6.38 0.33
CA ALA A 206 9.99 -6.75 0.91
C ALA A 206 9.06 -7.46 -0.09
N LEU A 207 9.27 -7.24 -1.40
CA LEU A 207 8.38 -7.68 -2.50
C LEU A 207 8.94 -8.83 -3.33
#